data_6552ee586f521bd4bc55716315dcfcd0
#
_entry.id   6552ee586f521bd4bc55716315dcfcd0
#
_cell.length_a   1.000
_cell.length_b   1.000
_cell.length_c   1.000
_cell.angle_alpha   90.00
_cell.angle_beta   90.00
_cell.angle_gamma   90.00
#
_symmetry.space_group_name_H-M   'P 1'
#
loop_
_entity.id
_entity.type
_entity.pdbx_description
1 polymer ?
#
loop_
_entity_poly.entity_id
_entity_poly.type
_entity_poly.pdbx_seq_one_letter_code
_entity_poly.pdbx_strand_id
1 'polypeptide(L)' 'MAFEAILHEVEQLHSVSTRLEGLAEQHVPLMEALLTIAGNVRNTAIVLAVLVAARGPKPI' A
#
# COMPACT_ATOMS: atom_id res chain seq x y z
N MET A 1 0.71 -10.22 -17.69
CA MET A 1 0.23 -11.24 -16.77
C MET A 1 -0.29 -10.62 -15.50
N ALA A 2 -1.36 -11.19 -14.93
CA ALA A 2 -2.00 -10.59 -13.77
C ALA A 2 -1.07 -10.45 -12.57
N PHE A 3 -0.12 -11.36 -12.42
CA PHE A 3 0.83 -11.33 -11.31
C PHE A 3 1.63 -10.02 -11.29
N GLU A 4 2.15 -9.61 -12.44
CA GLU A 4 2.92 -8.38 -12.53
C GLU A 4 2.04 -7.16 -12.31
N ALA A 5 0.79 -7.22 -12.79
CA ALA A 5 -0.14 -6.13 -12.58
C ALA A 5 -0.45 -5.95 -11.09
N ILE A 6 -0.56 -7.05 -10.35
CA ILE A 6 -0.80 -6.98 -8.91
C ILE A 6 0.40 -6.37 -8.19
N LEU A 7 1.61 -6.73 -8.57
CA LEU A 7 2.80 -6.14 -7.99
C LEU A 7 2.87 -4.64 -8.25
N HIS A 8 2.46 -4.22 -9.45
CA HIS A 8 2.39 -2.80 -9.76
C HIS A 8 1.42 -2.07 -8.84
N GLU A 9 0.27 -2.68 -8.55
CA GLU A 9 -0.70 -2.09 -7.64
C GLU A 9 -0.15 -1.98 -6.23
N VAL A 10 0.63 -2.96 -5.78
CA VAL A 10 1.28 -2.90 -4.47
C VAL A 10 2.17 -1.67 -4.40
N GLU A 11 2.94 -1.39 -5.44
CA GLU A 11 3.80 -0.21 -5.48
C GLU A 11 2.98 1.07 -5.44
N GLN A 12 1.86 1.11 -6.14
CA GLN A 12 0.97 2.27 -6.14
C GLN A 12 0.39 2.53 -4.75
N LEU A 13 0.01 1.47 -4.05
CA LEU A 13 -0.53 1.61 -2.70
C LEU A 13 0.52 2.18 -1.73
N HIS A 14 1.76 1.74 -1.85
CA HIS A 14 2.84 2.30 -1.04
C HIS A 14 3.04 3.78 -1.34
N SER A 15 2.97 4.17 -2.61
CA SER A 15 3.10 5.57 -3.00
C SER A 15 1.98 6.42 -2.43
N VAL A 16 0.75 5.90 -2.46
CA VAL A 16 -0.40 6.61 -1.89
C VAL A 16 -0.21 6.78 -0.39
N SER A 17 0.24 5.73 0.30
CA SER A 17 0.48 5.81 1.74
C SER A 17 1.49 6.91 2.08
N THR A 18 2.59 6.98 1.33
CA THR A 18 3.61 8.00 1.55
C THR A 18 3.05 9.40 1.33
N ARG A 19 2.25 9.58 0.26
CA ARG A 19 1.66 10.88 -0.02
C ARG A 19 0.67 11.30 1.06
N LEU A 20 -0.10 10.35 1.60
CA LEU A 20 -1.02 10.64 2.68
C LEU A 20 -0.28 11.07 3.94
N GLU A 21 0.86 10.47 4.22
CA GLU A 21 1.68 10.88 5.36
C GLU A 21 2.17 12.31 5.19
N GLY A 22 2.59 12.68 3.98
CA GLY A 22 3.02 14.04 3.71
C GLY A 22 1.89 15.05 3.86
N LEU A 23 0.69 14.68 3.40
CA LEU A 23 -0.47 15.56 3.56
C LEU A 23 -0.85 15.72 5.03
N ALA A 24 -0.71 14.66 5.83
CA ALA A 24 -1.00 14.74 7.24
C ALA A 24 -0.12 15.76 7.94
N GLU A 25 1.14 15.88 7.54
CA GLU A 25 2.05 16.86 8.11
C GLU A 25 1.62 18.28 7.80
N GLN A 26 0.96 18.49 6.67
CA GLN A 26 0.53 19.82 6.23
C GLN A 26 -0.83 20.21 6.77
N HIS A 27 -1.61 19.25 7.22
CA HIS A 27 -3.01 19.49 7.63
C HIS A 27 -3.25 18.94 9.02
N VAL A 28 -2.75 19.67 10.01
CA VAL A 28 -2.78 19.22 11.40
C VAL A 28 -4.18 18.77 11.87
N PRO A 29 -5.26 19.50 11.56
CA PRO A 29 -6.59 19.05 12.02
C PRO A 29 -7.03 17.69 11.49
N LEU A 30 -6.43 17.25 10.38
CA LEU A 30 -6.76 15.97 9.77
C LEU A 30 -5.66 14.93 9.97
N MET A 31 -4.63 15.28 10.73
CA MET A 31 -3.44 14.45 10.84
C MET A 31 -3.75 13.02 11.27
N GLU A 32 -4.52 12.86 12.35
CA GLU A 32 -4.79 11.51 12.85
C GLU A 32 -5.55 10.68 11.83
N ALA A 33 -6.56 11.29 11.19
CA ALA A 33 -7.35 10.57 10.19
C ALA A 33 -6.49 10.18 8.99
N LEU A 34 -5.67 11.10 8.52
CA LEU A 34 -4.82 10.83 7.36
C LEU A 34 -3.77 9.78 7.67
N LEU A 35 -3.18 9.82 8.86
CA LEU A 35 -2.18 8.82 9.26
C LEU A 35 -2.81 7.44 9.42
N THR A 36 -4.04 7.38 9.94
CA THR A 36 -4.76 6.13 10.04
C THR A 36 -5.03 5.55 8.66
N ILE A 37 -5.48 6.38 7.73
CA ILE A 37 -5.75 5.94 6.36
C ILE A 37 -4.45 5.48 5.70
N ALA A 38 -3.37 6.25 5.87
CA ALA A 38 -2.07 5.87 5.29
C ALA A 38 -1.60 4.52 5.82
N GLY A 39 -1.79 4.28 7.11
CA GLY A 39 -1.45 2.99 7.71
C GLY A 39 -2.28 1.86 7.15
N ASN A 40 -3.56 2.10 6.92
CA ASN A 40 -4.45 1.10 6.34
C ASN A 40 -4.05 0.78 4.90
N VAL A 41 -3.71 1.80 4.12
CA VAL A 41 -3.26 1.59 2.74
C VAL A 41 -1.98 0.78 2.71
N ARG A 42 -1.03 1.14 3.58
CA ARG A 42 0.24 0.41 3.66
C ARG A 42 0.02 -1.04 4.06
N ASN A 43 -0.85 -1.26 5.04
CA ASN A 43 -1.16 -2.61 5.49
C ASN A 43 -1.82 -3.42 4.38
N THR A 44 -2.72 -2.80 3.63
CA THR A 44 -3.35 -3.44 2.47
C THR A 44 -2.29 -3.85 1.44
N ALA A 45 -1.31 -2.99 1.19
CA ALA A 45 -0.24 -3.30 0.25
C ALA A 45 0.58 -4.49 0.74
N ILE A 46 0.87 -4.56 2.04
CA ILE A 46 1.63 -5.67 2.61
C ILE A 46 0.85 -6.96 2.48
N VAL A 47 -0.44 -6.95 2.81
CA VAL A 47 -1.29 -8.13 2.71
C VAL A 47 -1.36 -8.61 1.27
N LEU A 48 -1.52 -7.66 0.33
CA LEU A 48 -1.57 -8.00 -1.09
C LEU A 48 -0.25 -8.61 -1.56
N ALA A 49 0.87 -8.05 -1.11
CA ALA A 49 2.18 -8.58 -1.46
C ALA A 49 2.38 -9.99 -0.91
N VAL A 50 1.93 -10.24 0.31
CA VAL A 50 2.00 -11.57 0.91
C VAL A 50 1.15 -12.56 0.12
N LEU A 51 -0.05 -12.15 -0.27
CA LEU A 51 -0.92 -12.99 -1.07
C LEU A 51 -0.27 -13.38 -2.38
N VAL A 52 0.34 -12.40 -3.05
CA VAL A 52 1.03 -12.64 -4.32
C VAL A 52 2.21 -13.58 -4.11
N ALA A 53 2.99 -13.36 -3.05
CA ALA A 53 4.15 -14.21 -2.77
C ALA A 53 3.73 -15.65 -2.49
N ALA A 54 2.60 -15.82 -1.80
CA ALA A 54 2.11 -17.15 -1.47
C ALA A 54 1.52 -17.88 -2.67
N ARG A 55 0.97 -17.13 -3.63
CA ARG A 55 0.26 -17.71 -4.76
C ARG A 55 0.90 -17.42 -6.11
N GLY A 56 2.03 -16.75 -6.09
CA GLY A 56 2.71 -16.38 -7.31
C GLY A 56 3.24 -17.59 -8.07
N PRO A 57 3.88 -17.32 -9.21
CA PRO A 57 4.43 -18.41 -10.01
C PRO A 57 5.38 -19.21 -9.17
N LYS A 58 5.12 -20.48 -9.09
CA LYS A 58 5.95 -21.36 -8.29
C LYS A 58 7.11 -21.86 -9.10
N PRO A 59 8.30 -21.84 -8.52
CA PRO A 59 9.41 -22.53 -9.17
C PRO A 59 9.06 -24.01 -9.13
N ILE A 60 9.12 -24.62 -10.24
CA ILE A 60 8.81 -26.03 -10.34
C ILE A 60 10.02 -26.85 -9.92
#